data_7d66e872999fc6376d60d48f5059d449
#
_entry.id   7d66e872999fc6376d60d48f5059d449
#
_cell.length_a   1.000
_cell.length_b   1.000
_cell.length_c   1.000
_cell.angle_alpha   90.00
_cell.angle_beta   90.00
_cell.angle_gamma   90.00
#
_symmetry.space_group_name_H-M   'P 1'
#
loop_
_entity.id
_entity.type
_entity.pdbx_description
1 polymer ?
#
loop_
_entity_poly.entity_id
_entity_poly.type
_entity_poly.pdbx_seq_one_letter_code
_entity_poly.pdbx_strand_id
1 'polypeptide(L)'
;MPPKKKQPAAKAPTRRRRTAEEARHEILAAAQRRLAEGGPEAIRLQDIARDLGISHPTILHHFESREGLMQALGRSAMGALNADIMRAISDPDRGTSPEAVLDRVFATLGESGHARLLAWSALGDFTPQRPRGAVPQEEVLRVLADAVHRRLGDEARAAGGRTPPREEADFTVRLVAAAMLGDALVGDVLSRAAGLPEGPAVQKRFRAWLARLLDERFRQVTGPKKRSGRDG
;
A
#
# COMPACT_ATOMS: atom_id res chain seq x y z
N MET A 1 63.72 -15.98 37.81
CA MET A 1 62.74 -15.37 36.90
C MET A 1 61.76 -16.44 36.46
N PRO A 2 60.51 -16.39 36.84
CA PRO A 2 59.55 -17.37 36.37
C PRO A 2 59.00 -16.95 34.99
N PRO A 3 58.57 -17.91 34.12
CA PRO A 3 58.14 -17.63 32.76
C PRO A 3 56.70 -17.00 32.73
N LYS A 4 56.55 -15.94 31.93
CA LYS A 4 55.26 -15.27 31.68
C LYS A 4 54.28 -16.21 31.00
N LYS A 5 53.15 -16.52 31.67
CA LYS A 5 51.99 -17.21 31.10
C LYS A 5 51.39 -16.33 29.97
N LYS A 6 51.37 -16.85 28.74
CA LYS A 6 50.60 -16.28 27.63
C LYS A 6 49.11 -16.40 27.95
N GLN A 7 48.43 -15.26 28.06
CA GLN A 7 46.98 -15.20 28.09
C GLN A 7 46.41 -15.66 26.72
N PRO A 8 45.35 -16.48 26.72
CA PRO A 8 44.69 -16.85 25.46
C PRO A 8 43.99 -15.65 24.88
N ALA A 9 44.24 -15.37 23.60
CA ALA A 9 43.57 -14.33 22.82
C ALA A 9 42.04 -14.57 22.85
N ALA A 10 41.29 -13.53 23.21
CA ALA A 10 39.86 -13.54 23.19
C ALA A 10 39.37 -13.89 21.77
N LYS A 11 38.64 -15.00 21.64
CA LYS A 11 37.95 -15.38 20.39
C LYS A 11 37.01 -14.24 19.98
N ALA A 12 37.26 -13.68 18.78
CA ALA A 12 36.35 -12.74 18.15
C ALA A 12 34.93 -13.36 18.09
N PRO A 13 33.86 -12.57 18.29
CA PRO A 13 32.52 -13.09 18.29
C PRO A 13 32.23 -13.75 16.94
N THR A 14 31.86 -15.02 16.98
CA THR A 14 31.49 -15.83 15.80
C THR A 14 30.29 -15.17 15.19
N ARG A 15 30.46 -14.50 14.04
CA ARG A 15 29.39 -13.88 13.25
C ARG A 15 28.34 -14.97 12.96
N ARG A 16 27.19 -14.93 13.65
CA ARG A 16 26.08 -15.86 13.46
C ARG A 16 25.76 -15.95 11.97
N ARG A 17 25.83 -17.14 11.38
CA ARG A 17 25.54 -17.35 9.96
C ARG A 17 24.09 -17.02 9.75
N ARG A 18 23.79 -15.89 9.08
CA ARG A 18 22.44 -15.47 8.72
C ARG A 18 21.81 -16.53 7.83
N THR A 19 20.53 -16.84 8.05
CA THR A 19 19.77 -17.65 7.12
C THR A 19 19.56 -16.89 5.82
N ALA A 20 19.27 -17.57 4.72
CA ALA A 20 18.95 -16.93 3.44
C ALA A 20 17.72 -16.02 3.54
N GLU A 21 16.73 -16.41 4.36
CA GLU A 21 15.54 -15.59 4.62
C GLU A 21 15.84 -14.32 5.43
N GLU A 22 16.66 -14.43 6.49
CA GLU A 22 17.09 -13.26 7.26
C GLU A 22 17.85 -12.26 6.38
N ALA A 23 18.79 -12.74 5.56
CA ALA A 23 19.51 -11.89 4.63
C ALA A 23 18.58 -11.23 3.60
N ARG A 24 17.65 -11.97 3.03
CA ARG A 24 16.65 -11.46 2.09
C ARG A 24 15.79 -10.36 2.71
N HIS A 25 15.33 -10.57 3.95
CA HIS A 25 14.53 -9.60 4.69
C HIS A 25 15.32 -8.32 5.00
N GLU A 26 16.58 -8.42 5.44
CA GLU A 26 17.43 -7.28 5.71
C GLU A 26 17.70 -6.43 4.45
N ILE A 27 17.92 -7.09 3.30
CA ILE A 27 18.11 -6.39 2.01
C ILE A 27 16.84 -5.64 1.62
N LEU A 28 15.66 -6.26 1.74
CA LEU A 28 14.39 -5.59 1.46
C LEU A 28 14.15 -4.41 2.39
N ALA A 29 14.41 -4.54 3.68
CA ALA A 29 14.27 -3.45 4.64
C ALA A 29 15.22 -2.27 4.35
N ALA A 30 16.47 -2.54 3.96
CA ALA A 30 17.41 -1.49 3.55
C ALA A 30 16.96 -0.80 2.25
N ALA A 31 16.49 -1.57 1.27
CA ALA A 31 15.98 -1.03 0.03
C ALA A 31 14.70 -0.19 0.25
N GLN A 32 13.82 -0.59 1.17
CA GLN A 32 12.61 0.15 1.53
C GLN A 32 12.93 1.51 2.16
N ARG A 33 13.93 1.60 3.07
CA ARG A 33 14.38 2.89 3.61
C ARG A 33 14.86 3.83 2.50
N ARG A 34 15.69 3.34 1.58
CA ARG A 34 16.18 4.14 0.45
C ARG A 34 15.05 4.58 -0.50
N LEU A 35 14.05 3.72 -0.70
CA LEU A 35 12.85 4.04 -1.47
C LEU A 35 12.08 5.20 -0.83
N ALA A 36 11.91 5.18 0.49
CA ALA A 36 11.22 6.22 1.23
C ALA A 36 11.95 7.57 1.16
N GLU A 37 13.29 7.56 1.27
CA GLU A 37 14.13 8.76 1.27
C GLU A 37 14.28 9.40 -0.11
N GLY A 38 14.54 8.60 -1.15
CA GLY A 38 14.94 9.11 -2.47
C GLY A 38 14.16 8.50 -3.66
N GLY A 39 13.10 7.74 -3.39
CA GLY A 39 12.32 7.10 -4.45
C GLY A 39 13.05 5.94 -5.15
N PRO A 40 12.49 5.43 -6.27
CA PRO A 40 13.05 4.29 -7.00
C PRO A 40 14.50 4.49 -7.49
N GLU A 41 14.89 5.72 -7.78
CA GLU A 41 16.22 6.06 -8.26
C GLU A 41 17.32 5.94 -7.16
N ALA A 42 16.94 6.02 -5.89
CA ALA A 42 17.83 5.82 -4.75
C ALA A 42 18.20 4.33 -4.53
N ILE A 43 17.51 3.41 -5.19
CA ILE A 43 17.77 1.97 -5.04
C ILE A 43 18.95 1.56 -5.93
N ARG A 44 20.14 1.60 -5.34
CA ARG A 44 21.40 1.13 -5.97
C ARG A 44 21.91 -0.05 -5.18
N LEU A 45 22.12 -1.20 -5.84
CA LEU A 45 22.53 -2.45 -5.17
C LEU A 45 23.87 -2.30 -4.42
N GLN A 46 24.81 -1.53 -4.97
CA GLN A 46 26.10 -1.27 -4.33
C GLN A 46 25.95 -0.50 -3.01
N ASP A 47 25.06 0.47 -2.96
CA ASP A 47 24.83 1.26 -1.76
C ASP A 47 24.13 0.44 -0.68
N ILE A 48 23.15 -0.40 -1.06
CA ILE A 48 22.51 -1.35 -0.13
C ILE A 48 23.54 -2.36 0.41
N ALA A 49 24.42 -2.86 -0.44
CA ALA A 49 25.48 -3.76 -0.03
C ALA A 49 26.41 -3.12 1.02
N ARG A 50 26.76 -1.85 0.80
CA ARG A 50 27.57 -1.05 1.74
C ARG A 50 26.87 -0.84 3.07
N ASP A 51 25.58 -0.49 3.07
CA ASP A 51 24.79 -0.26 4.28
C ASP A 51 24.71 -1.51 5.17
N LEU A 52 24.63 -2.68 4.54
CA LEU A 52 24.49 -3.96 5.23
C LEU A 52 25.83 -4.67 5.52
N GLY A 53 26.96 -4.12 5.02
CA GLY A 53 28.27 -4.77 5.13
C GLY A 53 28.31 -6.15 4.46
N ILE A 54 27.63 -6.31 3.33
CA ILE A 54 27.62 -7.52 2.51
C ILE A 54 28.19 -7.24 1.11
N SER A 55 28.46 -8.28 0.34
CA SER A 55 28.94 -8.09 -1.03
C SER A 55 27.79 -7.85 -2.02
N HIS A 56 28.07 -7.09 -3.08
CA HIS A 56 27.11 -6.90 -4.19
C HIS A 56 26.65 -8.25 -4.80
N PRO A 57 27.54 -9.24 -5.03
CA PRO A 57 27.09 -10.57 -5.47
C PRO A 57 26.12 -11.25 -4.51
N THR A 58 26.17 -10.98 -3.21
CA THR A 58 25.20 -11.53 -2.25
C THR A 58 23.79 -11.02 -2.55
N ILE A 59 23.64 -9.73 -2.89
CA ILE A 59 22.33 -9.17 -3.26
C ILE A 59 21.84 -9.80 -4.56
N LEU A 60 22.71 -9.92 -5.56
CA LEU A 60 22.37 -10.56 -6.85
C LEU A 60 21.96 -12.03 -6.67
N HIS A 61 22.56 -12.75 -5.73
CA HIS A 61 22.15 -14.12 -5.41
C HIS A 61 20.71 -14.22 -4.92
N HIS A 62 20.22 -13.20 -4.20
CA HIS A 62 18.86 -13.17 -3.66
C HIS A 62 17.81 -12.61 -4.60
N PHE A 63 18.19 -11.68 -5.48
CA PHE A 63 17.26 -10.89 -6.27
C PHE A 63 17.57 -10.83 -7.77
N GLU A 64 18.68 -11.44 -8.21
CA GLU A 64 19.16 -11.53 -9.58
C GLU A 64 19.54 -10.18 -10.20
N SER A 65 18.75 -9.14 -10.00
CA SER A 65 18.96 -7.80 -10.57
C SER A 65 18.38 -6.71 -9.66
N ARG A 66 18.62 -5.44 -10.01
CA ARG A 66 17.95 -4.29 -9.41
C ARG A 66 16.43 -4.37 -9.61
N GLU A 67 16.01 -4.75 -10.79
CA GLU A 67 14.61 -4.94 -11.18
C GLU A 67 13.96 -6.05 -10.33
N GLY A 68 14.63 -7.16 -10.12
CA GLY A 68 14.19 -8.24 -9.23
C GLY A 68 14.00 -7.79 -7.78
N LEU A 69 14.92 -6.94 -7.27
CA LEU A 69 14.76 -6.32 -5.95
C LEU A 69 13.56 -5.37 -5.91
N MET A 70 13.39 -4.52 -6.93
CA MET A 70 12.26 -3.60 -7.04
C MET A 70 10.93 -4.34 -7.09
N GLN A 71 10.84 -5.43 -7.85
CA GLN A 71 9.66 -6.31 -7.89
C GLN A 71 9.39 -6.93 -6.52
N ALA A 72 10.41 -7.37 -5.81
CA ALA A 72 10.25 -7.95 -4.48
C ALA A 72 9.74 -6.90 -3.46
N LEU A 73 10.22 -5.65 -3.55
CA LEU A 73 9.69 -4.52 -2.77
C LEU A 73 8.22 -4.27 -3.08
N GLY A 74 7.85 -4.20 -4.37
CA GLY A 74 6.45 -4.01 -4.78
C GLY A 74 5.53 -5.11 -4.25
N ARG A 75 5.97 -6.37 -4.33
CA ARG A 75 5.21 -7.50 -3.76
C ARG A 75 5.05 -7.39 -2.25
N SER A 76 6.10 -7.01 -1.53
CA SER A 76 6.04 -6.84 -0.07
C SER A 76 5.07 -5.73 0.33
N ALA A 77 5.15 -4.57 -0.35
CA ALA A 77 4.27 -3.43 -0.14
C ALA A 77 2.79 -3.77 -0.41
N MET A 78 2.53 -4.40 -1.56
CA MET A 78 1.17 -4.82 -1.90
C MET A 78 0.64 -5.90 -0.96
N GLY A 79 1.48 -6.83 -0.53
CA GLY A 79 1.10 -7.84 0.45
C GLY A 79 0.68 -7.22 1.79
N ALA A 80 1.42 -6.25 2.29
CA ALA A 80 1.09 -5.53 3.51
C ALA A 80 -0.23 -4.73 3.36
N LEU A 81 -0.37 -3.97 2.28
CA LEU A 81 -1.59 -3.21 1.98
C LEU A 81 -2.81 -4.13 1.88
N ASN A 82 -2.70 -5.23 1.14
CA ASN A 82 -3.78 -6.19 0.99
C ASN A 82 -4.18 -6.82 2.35
N ALA A 83 -3.20 -7.20 3.17
CA ALA A 83 -3.47 -7.74 4.51
C ALA A 83 -4.17 -6.72 5.41
N ASP A 84 -3.80 -5.45 5.34
CA ASP A 84 -4.41 -4.37 6.10
C ASP A 84 -5.86 -4.12 5.66
N ILE A 85 -6.10 -4.07 4.36
CA ILE A 85 -7.43 -3.92 3.77
C ILE A 85 -8.32 -5.10 4.16
N MET A 86 -7.83 -6.33 4.00
CA MET A 86 -8.60 -7.54 4.35
C MET A 86 -8.94 -7.58 5.83
N ARG A 87 -8.02 -7.20 6.72
CA ARG A 87 -8.31 -7.08 8.15
C ARG A 87 -9.39 -6.03 8.44
N ALA A 88 -9.31 -4.87 7.78
CA ALA A 88 -10.30 -3.81 7.94
C ALA A 88 -11.71 -4.24 7.50
N ILE A 89 -11.83 -5.05 6.45
CA ILE A 89 -13.13 -5.54 5.95
C ILE A 89 -13.66 -6.69 6.82
N SER A 90 -12.77 -7.51 7.40
CA SER A 90 -13.15 -8.73 8.14
C SER A 90 -13.42 -8.49 9.62
N ASP A 91 -13.23 -7.27 10.14
CA ASP A 91 -13.48 -6.93 11.55
C ASP A 91 -14.95 -6.50 11.75
N PRO A 92 -15.84 -7.38 12.28
CA PRO A 92 -17.25 -7.09 12.44
C PRO A 92 -17.55 -6.09 13.56
N ASP A 93 -16.64 -5.95 14.54
CA ASP A 93 -16.85 -5.12 15.75
C ASP A 93 -16.44 -3.65 15.56
N ARG A 94 -15.58 -3.39 14.59
CA ARG A 94 -15.26 -2.03 14.16
C ARG A 94 -16.04 -1.77 12.88
N GLY A 95 -17.26 -1.26 13.01
CA GLY A 95 -18.00 -0.72 11.86
C GLY A 95 -17.01 0.09 11.03
N THR A 96 -16.43 -0.55 10.01
CA THR A 96 -15.30 0.00 9.28
C THR A 96 -15.80 1.20 8.51
N SER A 97 -15.66 2.39 9.11
CA SER A 97 -16.05 3.61 8.43
C SER A 97 -15.20 3.75 7.16
N PRO A 98 -15.76 4.24 6.05
CA PRO A 98 -14.99 4.53 4.84
C PRO A 98 -13.73 5.35 5.12
N GLU A 99 -13.80 6.27 6.08
CA GLU A 99 -12.69 7.11 6.53
C GLU A 99 -11.54 6.28 7.11
N ALA A 100 -11.83 5.30 7.96
CA ALA A 100 -10.80 4.42 8.53
C ALA A 100 -10.08 3.57 7.47
N VAL A 101 -10.80 3.11 6.44
CA VAL A 101 -10.21 2.40 5.31
C VAL A 101 -9.31 3.33 4.50
N LEU A 102 -9.80 4.54 4.19
CA LEU A 102 -9.03 5.55 3.44
C LEU A 102 -7.75 5.94 4.18
N ASP A 103 -7.82 6.19 5.49
CA ASP A 103 -6.65 6.53 6.31
C ASP A 103 -5.62 5.40 6.31
N ARG A 104 -6.04 4.15 6.37
CA ARG A 104 -5.15 3.00 6.35
C ARG A 104 -4.45 2.85 4.99
N VAL A 105 -5.21 2.93 3.90
CA VAL A 105 -4.66 2.88 2.52
C VAL A 105 -3.66 3.99 2.30
N PHE A 106 -4.01 5.21 2.75
CA PHE A 106 -3.14 6.38 2.61
C PHE A 106 -1.83 6.22 3.40
N ALA A 107 -1.91 5.79 4.66
CA ALA A 107 -0.72 5.55 5.49
C ALA A 107 0.23 4.56 4.80
N THR A 108 -0.30 3.44 4.29
CA THR A 108 0.51 2.42 3.61
C THR A 108 1.12 2.93 2.29
N LEU A 109 0.41 3.76 1.52
CA LEU A 109 0.92 4.31 0.26
C LEU A 109 1.90 5.46 0.46
N GLY A 110 1.66 6.32 1.47
CA GLY A 110 2.41 7.56 1.68
C GLY A 110 3.70 7.38 2.47
N GLU A 111 3.68 6.61 3.56
CA GLU A 111 4.76 6.58 4.54
C GLU A 111 6.04 5.87 4.06
N SER A 112 5.97 5.01 3.06
CA SER A 112 7.09 4.14 2.67
C SER A 112 7.52 4.27 1.21
N GLY A 113 7.09 5.32 0.50
CA GLY A 113 7.38 5.48 -0.92
C GLY A 113 6.70 4.45 -1.83
N HIS A 114 5.75 3.70 -1.30
CA HIS A 114 5.05 2.62 -2.02
C HIS A 114 4.26 3.15 -3.22
N ALA A 115 3.65 4.34 -3.11
CA ALA A 115 2.95 4.97 -4.23
C ALA A 115 3.88 5.22 -5.42
N ARG A 116 5.12 5.70 -5.16
CA ARG A 116 6.14 5.89 -6.22
C ARG A 116 6.56 4.58 -6.87
N LEU A 117 6.69 3.52 -6.05
CA LEU A 117 7.03 2.19 -6.56
C LEU A 117 5.89 1.61 -7.41
N LEU A 118 4.63 1.78 -6.99
CA LEU A 118 3.47 1.36 -7.77
C LEU A 118 3.37 2.13 -9.10
N ALA A 119 3.56 3.44 -9.08
CA ALA A 119 3.57 4.26 -10.28
C ALA A 119 4.71 3.85 -11.23
N TRP A 120 5.91 3.64 -10.69
CA TRP A 120 7.06 3.17 -11.47
C TRP A 120 6.77 1.79 -12.10
N SER A 121 6.16 0.87 -11.35
CA SER A 121 5.79 -0.46 -11.85
C SER A 121 4.68 -0.41 -12.90
N ALA A 122 3.73 0.53 -12.78
CA ALA A 122 2.62 0.68 -13.72
C ALA A 122 3.02 1.38 -15.02
N LEU A 123 4.01 2.26 -14.98
CA LEU A 123 4.51 3.01 -16.14
C LEU A 123 5.63 2.27 -16.89
N GLY A 124 6.34 1.37 -16.22
CA GLY A 124 7.29 0.47 -16.86
C GLY A 124 6.57 -0.78 -17.37
N ASP A 125 7.03 -1.36 -18.48
CA ASP A 125 6.52 -2.66 -19.00
C ASP A 125 6.81 -3.84 -18.03
N PHE A 126 6.85 -3.56 -16.73
CA PHE A 126 7.10 -4.53 -15.69
C PHE A 126 5.83 -5.28 -15.33
N THR A 127 5.64 -6.43 -15.98
CA THR A 127 4.68 -7.43 -15.49
C THR A 127 5.32 -8.13 -14.29
N PRO A 128 4.86 -7.90 -13.04
CA PRO A 128 5.44 -8.60 -11.89
C PRO A 128 5.27 -10.10 -12.08
N GLN A 129 6.37 -10.85 -12.11
CA GLN A 129 6.28 -12.31 -12.02
C GLN A 129 5.60 -12.67 -10.70
N ARG A 130 4.43 -13.29 -10.79
CA ARG A 130 3.60 -13.66 -9.64
C ARG A 130 4.28 -14.75 -8.81
N PRO A 131 4.50 -14.54 -7.49
CA PRO A 131 4.88 -15.62 -6.61
C PRO A 131 3.73 -16.64 -6.54
N ARG A 132 4.05 -17.92 -6.44
CA ARG A 132 3.05 -18.94 -6.11
C ARG A 132 2.41 -18.60 -4.76
N GLY A 133 1.09 -18.41 -4.73
CA GLY A 133 0.31 -18.14 -3.51
C GLY A 133 0.08 -16.68 -3.14
N ALA A 134 0.54 -15.70 -3.93
CA ALA A 134 0.18 -14.30 -3.71
C ALA A 134 -1.23 -14.01 -4.24
N VAL A 135 -2.04 -13.33 -3.43
CA VAL A 135 -3.36 -12.83 -3.86
C VAL A 135 -3.12 -11.78 -4.97
N PRO A 136 -3.70 -11.96 -6.17
CA PRO A 136 -3.57 -10.99 -7.24
C PRO A 136 -4.14 -9.62 -6.83
N GLN A 137 -3.51 -8.54 -7.27
CA GLN A 137 -4.00 -7.18 -6.99
C GLN A 137 -5.44 -6.97 -7.52
N GLU A 138 -5.76 -7.58 -8.65
CA GLU A 138 -7.10 -7.61 -9.25
C GLU A 138 -8.12 -8.26 -8.31
N GLU A 139 -7.69 -9.27 -7.54
CA GLU A 139 -8.56 -9.96 -6.59
C GLU A 139 -8.88 -9.10 -5.37
N VAL A 140 -7.93 -8.31 -4.88
CA VAL A 140 -8.16 -7.39 -3.75
C VAL A 140 -9.15 -6.29 -4.13
N LEU A 141 -8.98 -5.65 -5.28
CA LEU A 141 -9.93 -4.64 -5.75
C LEU A 141 -11.32 -5.24 -5.96
N ARG A 142 -11.39 -6.49 -6.45
CA ARG A 142 -12.65 -7.20 -6.60
C ARG A 142 -13.31 -7.50 -5.24
N VAL A 143 -12.54 -7.97 -4.26
CA VAL A 143 -13.05 -8.23 -2.89
C VAL A 143 -13.54 -6.93 -2.24
N LEU A 144 -12.82 -5.83 -2.43
CA LEU A 144 -13.26 -4.50 -2.00
C LEU A 144 -14.59 -4.11 -2.65
N ALA A 145 -14.70 -4.25 -3.97
CA ALA A 145 -15.91 -3.95 -4.69
C ALA A 145 -17.08 -4.85 -4.28
N ASP A 146 -16.83 -6.13 -3.96
CA ASP A 146 -17.82 -7.05 -3.39
C ASP A 146 -18.29 -6.56 -2.02
N ALA A 147 -17.39 -6.11 -1.16
CA ALA A 147 -17.72 -5.59 0.16
C ALA A 147 -18.56 -4.29 0.06
N VAL A 148 -18.14 -3.36 -0.80
CA VAL A 148 -18.90 -2.12 -1.07
C VAL A 148 -20.28 -2.45 -1.63
N HIS A 149 -20.38 -3.35 -2.60
CA HIS A 149 -21.67 -3.72 -3.21
C HIS A 149 -22.62 -4.37 -2.19
N ARG A 150 -22.13 -5.27 -1.33
CA ARG A 150 -22.93 -5.83 -0.24
C ARG A 150 -23.44 -4.75 0.69
N ARG A 151 -22.57 -3.83 1.15
CA ARG A 151 -22.96 -2.71 2.00
C ARG A 151 -24.06 -1.85 1.36
N LEU A 152 -23.88 -1.45 0.10
CA LEU A 152 -24.89 -0.69 -0.65
C LEU A 152 -26.22 -1.44 -0.75
N GLY A 153 -26.19 -2.76 -0.93
CA GLY A 153 -27.39 -3.60 -0.95
C GLY A 153 -28.09 -3.66 0.41
N ASP A 154 -27.35 -3.74 1.50
CA ASP A 154 -27.89 -3.73 2.87
C ASP A 154 -28.52 -2.39 3.22
N GLU A 155 -27.82 -1.29 2.94
CA GLU A 155 -28.33 0.08 3.14
C GLU A 155 -29.58 0.35 2.29
N ALA A 156 -29.60 -0.06 1.03
CA ALA A 156 -30.74 0.08 0.15
C ALA A 156 -31.97 -0.71 0.66
N ARG A 157 -31.77 -1.94 1.11
CA ARG A 157 -32.84 -2.76 1.71
C ARG A 157 -33.40 -2.13 2.98
N ALA A 158 -32.54 -1.61 3.84
CA ALA A 158 -32.94 -0.91 5.06
C ALA A 158 -33.74 0.37 4.75
N ALA A 159 -33.43 1.06 3.64
CA ALA A 159 -34.15 2.26 3.17
C ALA A 159 -35.38 1.96 2.32
N GLY A 160 -35.77 0.68 2.11
CA GLY A 160 -36.87 0.30 1.22
C GLY A 160 -36.61 0.54 -0.27
N GLY A 161 -35.32 0.69 -0.63
CA GLY A 161 -34.87 0.90 -2.01
C GLY A 161 -34.46 -0.40 -2.71
N ARG A 162 -33.89 -0.26 -3.91
CA ARG A 162 -33.33 -1.38 -4.68
C ARG A 162 -31.81 -1.35 -4.59
N THR A 163 -31.18 -2.53 -4.47
CA THR A 163 -29.73 -2.67 -4.55
C THR A 163 -29.18 -1.97 -5.81
N PRO A 164 -28.22 -1.04 -5.68
CA PRO A 164 -27.60 -0.38 -6.81
C PRO A 164 -26.87 -1.38 -7.73
N PRO A 165 -26.66 -1.04 -9.00
CA PRO A 165 -25.86 -1.87 -9.91
C PRO A 165 -24.46 -2.13 -9.34
N ARG A 166 -23.88 -3.29 -9.66
CA ARG A 166 -22.50 -3.65 -9.27
C ARG A 166 -21.47 -2.60 -9.70
N GLU A 167 -21.67 -2.01 -10.87
CA GLU A 167 -20.82 -0.98 -11.45
C GLU A 167 -20.61 0.23 -10.52
N GLU A 168 -21.60 0.57 -9.68
CA GLU A 168 -21.47 1.63 -8.66
C GLU A 168 -20.36 1.33 -7.64
N ALA A 169 -20.26 0.07 -7.20
CA ALA A 169 -19.21 -0.37 -6.31
C ALA A 169 -17.84 -0.42 -7.01
N ASP A 170 -17.81 -0.92 -8.26
CA ASP A 170 -16.58 -1.01 -9.05
C ASP A 170 -15.99 0.39 -9.31
N PHE A 171 -16.82 1.37 -9.67
CA PHE A 171 -16.38 2.75 -9.88
C PHE A 171 -16.00 3.45 -8.59
N THR A 172 -16.67 3.16 -7.48
CA THR A 172 -16.29 3.69 -6.16
C THR A 172 -14.88 3.22 -5.77
N VAL A 173 -14.60 1.93 -5.87
CA VAL A 173 -13.28 1.38 -5.55
C VAL A 173 -12.20 1.95 -6.48
N ARG A 174 -12.50 2.06 -7.78
CA ARG A 174 -11.58 2.67 -8.76
C ARG A 174 -11.30 4.14 -8.45
N LEU A 175 -12.32 4.92 -8.13
CA LEU A 175 -12.18 6.34 -7.75
C LEU A 175 -11.29 6.49 -6.52
N VAL A 176 -11.56 5.71 -5.47
CA VAL A 176 -10.78 5.73 -4.23
C VAL A 176 -9.33 5.37 -4.50
N ALA A 177 -9.07 4.29 -5.24
CA ALA A 177 -7.71 3.87 -5.57
C ALA A 177 -6.95 4.95 -6.37
N ALA A 178 -7.61 5.56 -7.36
CA ALA A 178 -7.02 6.64 -8.16
C ALA A 178 -6.76 7.91 -7.33
N ALA A 179 -7.72 8.31 -6.49
CA ALA A 179 -7.59 9.48 -5.63
C ALA A 179 -6.46 9.31 -4.60
N MET A 180 -6.39 8.14 -3.95
CA MET A 180 -5.35 7.84 -2.96
C MET A 180 -3.96 7.77 -3.58
N LEU A 181 -3.82 7.11 -4.74
CA LEU A 181 -2.55 7.06 -5.45
C LEU A 181 -2.12 8.43 -5.94
N GLY A 182 -3.05 9.21 -6.52
CA GLY A 182 -2.79 10.56 -6.99
C GLY A 182 -2.37 11.50 -5.87
N ASP A 183 -3.07 11.48 -4.73
CA ASP A 183 -2.74 12.30 -3.56
C ASP A 183 -1.36 11.95 -2.98
N ALA A 184 -1.03 10.65 -2.90
CA ALA A 184 0.28 10.20 -2.42
C ALA A 184 1.45 10.55 -3.37
N LEU A 185 1.20 10.67 -4.67
CA LEU A 185 2.24 10.96 -5.68
C LEU A 185 2.43 12.45 -5.91
N VAL A 186 1.34 13.18 -6.06
CA VAL A 186 1.33 14.58 -6.55
C VAL A 186 0.44 15.49 -5.71
N GLY A 187 -0.04 15.05 -4.55
CA GLY A 187 -0.99 15.79 -3.72
C GLY A 187 -0.51 17.19 -3.33
N ASP A 188 0.77 17.32 -2.94
CA ASP A 188 1.36 18.63 -2.61
C ASP A 188 1.47 19.55 -3.86
N VAL A 189 1.77 18.97 -5.02
CA VAL A 189 1.81 19.73 -6.30
C VAL A 189 0.41 20.23 -6.65
N LEU A 190 -0.60 19.38 -6.54
CA LEU A 190 -2.00 19.75 -6.80
C LEU A 190 -2.51 20.76 -5.78
N SER A 191 -2.17 20.61 -4.50
CA SER A 191 -2.53 21.57 -3.46
C SER A 191 -1.95 22.95 -3.75
N ARG A 192 -0.66 23.03 -4.09
CA ARG A 192 0.00 24.28 -4.46
C ARG A 192 -0.65 24.91 -5.69
N ALA A 193 -0.91 24.14 -6.73
CA ALA A 193 -1.56 24.62 -7.95
C ALA A 193 -2.98 25.15 -7.70
N ALA A 194 -3.68 24.59 -6.70
CA ALA A 194 -5.02 25.00 -6.29
C ALA A 194 -5.02 26.14 -5.23
N GLY A 195 -3.86 26.65 -4.84
CA GLY A 195 -3.75 27.66 -3.78
C GLY A 195 -4.07 27.14 -2.38
N LEU A 196 -3.99 25.84 -2.16
CA LEU A 196 -4.19 25.18 -0.86
C LEU A 196 -2.85 25.03 -0.13
N PRO A 197 -2.86 24.90 1.21
CA PRO A 197 -1.68 24.52 1.97
C PRO A 197 -1.15 23.14 1.53
N GLU A 198 0.14 22.91 1.72
CA GLU A 198 0.79 21.61 1.47
C GLU A 198 0.90 20.79 2.76
N GLY A 199 1.15 19.49 2.61
CA GLY A 199 1.52 18.58 3.69
C GLY A 199 0.38 17.82 4.37
N PRO A 200 0.68 17.09 5.46
CA PRO A 200 -0.21 16.08 6.03
C PRO A 200 -1.59 16.58 6.45
N ALA A 201 -1.68 17.86 6.87
CA ALA A 201 -2.94 18.45 7.32
C ALA A 201 -3.96 18.60 6.18
N VAL A 202 -3.54 19.04 4.99
CA VAL A 202 -4.43 19.15 3.83
C VAL A 202 -4.78 17.77 3.28
N GLN A 203 -3.83 16.84 3.26
CA GLN A 203 -4.07 15.47 2.85
C GLN A 203 -5.13 14.81 3.76
N LYS A 204 -5.06 14.99 5.08
CA LYS A 204 -6.09 14.51 6.01
C LYS A 204 -7.46 15.14 5.71
N ARG A 205 -7.50 16.43 5.45
CA ARG A 205 -8.76 17.14 5.08
C ARG A 205 -9.33 16.63 3.77
N PHE A 206 -8.49 16.35 2.79
CA PHE A 206 -8.90 15.77 1.51
C PHE A 206 -9.54 14.39 1.70
N ARG A 207 -8.93 13.50 2.50
CA ARG A 207 -9.51 12.17 2.82
C ARG A 207 -10.87 12.28 3.50
N ALA A 208 -10.98 13.13 4.51
CA ALA A 208 -12.24 13.35 5.19
C ALA A 208 -13.33 13.94 4.26
N TRP A 209 -12.92 14.79 3.32
CA TRP A 209 -13.83 15.32 2.30
C TRP A 209 -14.28 14.22 1.33
N LEU A 210 -13.35 13.39 0.86
CA LEU A 210 -13.65 12.24 -0.03
C LEU A 210 -14.59 11.25 0.66
N ALA A 211 -14.37 10.93 1.94
CA ALA A 211 -15.25 10.05 2.71
C ALA A 211 -16.69 10.59 2.75
N ARG A 212 -16.86 11.89 3.02
CA ARG A 212 -18.20 12.53 3.00
C ARG A 212 -18.85 12.49 1.62
N LEU A 213 -18.07 12.73 0.57
CA LEU A 213 -18.56 12.64 -0.82
C LEU A 213 -19.10 11.23 -1.12
N LEU A 214 -18.36 10.20 -0.69
CA LEU A 214 -18.79 8.81 -0.86
C LEU A 214 -20.05 8.49 -0.05
N ASP A 215 -20.13 8.92 1.21
CA ASP A 215 -21.33 8.73 2.05
C ASP A 215 -22.56 9.43 1.47
N GLU A 216 -22.37 10.60 0.89
CA GLU A 216 -23.44 11.34 0.23
C GLU A 216 -23.91 10.63 -1.05
N ARG A 217 -22.96 10.14 -1.85
CA ARG A 217 -23.24 9.31 -3.01
C ARG A 217 -23.98 8.03 -2.64
N PHE A 218 -23.54 7.34 -1.60
CA PHE A 218 -24.20 6.11 -1.12
C PHE A 218 -25.65 6.36 -0.72
N ARG A 219 -25.90 7.41 0.06
CA ARG A 219 -27.28 7.81 0.41
C ARG A 219 -28.16 8.11 -0.80
N GLN A 220 -27.59 8.74 -1.84
CA GLN A 220 -28.34 9.02 -3.09
C GLN A 220 -28.71 7.76 -3.85
N VAL A 221 -27.80 6.77 -3.93
CA VAL A 221 -28.05 5.55 -4.72
C VAL A 221 -28.82 4.49 -3.96
N THR A 222 -28.84 4.53 -2.62
CA THR A 222 -29.55 3.57 -1.76
C THR A 222 -30.91 4.09 -1.31
N GLY A 223 -31.17 5.40 -1.40
CA GLY A 223 -32.43 6.02 -0.98
C GLY A 223 -33.65 5.60 -1.83
N PRO A 224 -34.86 5.76 -1.30
CA PRO A 224 -36.07 5.47 -2.05
C PRO A 224 -36.16 6.38 -3.30
N LYS A 225 -36.43 5.79 -4.46
CA LYS A 225 -36.65 6.57 -5.68
C LYS A 225 -37.78 7.57 -5.43
N LYS A 226 -37.50 8.87 -5.51
CA LYS A 226 -38.56 9.88 -5.61
C LYS A 226 -39.46 9.44 -6.76
N ARG A 227 -40.74 9.14 -6.45
CA ARG A 227 -41.77 8.95 -7.47
C ARG A 227 -41.76 10.22 -8.34
N SER A 228 -41.29 10.10 -9.54
CA SER A 228 -41.51 11.11 -10.57
C SER A 228 -43.01 11.23 -10.70
N GLY A 229 -43.57 12.32 -10.16
CA GLY A 229 -44.99 12.65 -10.36
C GLY A 229 -45.21 12.77 -11.86
N ARG A 230 -45.93 11.81 -12.41
CA ARG A 230 -46.70 11.99 -13.61
C ARG A 230 -47.93 12.78 -13.13
N ASP A 231 -47.83 14.07 -13.16
CA ASP A 231 -48.98 14.93 -13.25
C ASP A 231 -49.38 14.96 -14.71
N GLY A 232 -50.70 14.62 -14.93
CA GLY A 232 -51.41 14.39 -16.17
C GLY A 232 -51.62 15.63 -17.05
#